data_4ea4e92db5ccdd32827dd4ce2290157a
#
_entry.id   4ea4e92db5ccdd32827dd4ce2290157a
#
_cell.length_a   1.000
_cell.length_b   1.000
_cell.length_c   1.000
_cell.angle_alpha   90.00
_cell.angle_beta   90.00
_cell.angle_gamma   90.00
#
_symmetry.space_group_name_H-M   'P 1'
#
loop_
_entity.id
_entity.type
_entity.pdbx_description
1 polymer ?
#
loop_
_entity_poly.entity_id
_entity_poly.type
_entity_poly.pdbx_seq_one_letter_code
_entity_poly.pdbx_strand_id
1 'polypeptide(L)'
;MRRRTLHPKAIEPTEKFFILTIDRLQFAIPMGVVLRVLSPSQPIEWNTQSIPTLDLRYLMSDITNDTQDSPTYSPVIHQPYTLIIASNPHKPWGLQIPTLPNLLTLPTQAIKEFPNSETDRSMPYLSDRFITLSTGELTQTLFLINLSHLEASIGLA
;
A
#
# COMPACT_ATOMS: atom_id res chain seq x y z
N MET A 1 34.09 13.81 -37.19
CA MET A 1 32.80 13.30 -36.77
C MET A 1 32.78 13.14 -35.27
N ARG A 2 32.17 14.08 -34.62
CA ARG A 2 32.00 13.95 -33.18
C ARG A 2 30.89 12.94 -32.91
N ARG A 3 31.27 11.77 -32.46
CA ARG A 3 30.30 10.91 -31.81
C ARG A 3 29.71 11.69 -30.65
N ARG A 4 28.46 12.07 -30.76
CA ARG A 4 27.70 12.39 -29.59
C ARG A 4 27.77 11.16 -28.70
N THR A 5 28.59 11.22 -27.70
CA THR A 5 28.36 10.38 -26.51
C THR A 5 27.00 10.75 -26.02
N LEU A 6 26.04 9.97 -26.40
CA LEU A 6 24.80 9.91 -25.67
C LEU A 6 25.19 9.50 -24.26
N HIS A 7 25.33 10.50 -23.38
CA HIS A 7 25.26 10.18 -22.00
C HIS A 7 23.90 9.50 -21.84
N PRO A 8 23.86 8.21 -21.49
CA PRO A 8 22.58 7.66 -21.09
C PRO A 8 22.09 8.63 -20.02
N LYS A 9 20.99 9.30 -20.27
CA LYS A 9 20.25 9.96 -19.20
C LYS A 9 20.27 8.96 -18.08
N ALA A 10 20.87 9.32 -16.93
CA ALA A 10 20.83 8.50 -15.78
C ALA A 10 19.38 8.03 -15.65
N ILE A 11 19.14 6.77 -15.96
CA ILE A 11 17.80 6.19 -15.88
C ILE A 11 17.44 6.33 -14.43
N GLU A 12 16.54 7.27 -14.13
CA GLU A 12 16.03 7.41 -12.78
C GLU A 12 15.49 6.04 -12.36
N PRO A 13 15.97 5.47 -11.25
CA PRO A 13 15.47 4.21 -10.81
C PRO A 13 13.97 4.33 -10.55
N THR A 14 13.23 3.42 -11.11
CA THR A 14 11.80 3.33 -10.92
C THR A 14 11.45 2.00 -10.27
N GLU A 15 10.32 1.97 -9.60
CA GLU A 15 9.78 0.77 -8.99
C GLU A 15 8.28 0.71 -9.27
N LYS A 16 7.78 -0.50 -9.42
CA LYS A 16 6.34 -0.72 -9.61
C LYS A 16 5.65 -0.90 -8.26
N PHE A 17 4.51 -0.25 -8.13
CA PHE A 17 3.69 -0.29 -6.92
C PHE A 17 2.27 -0.65 -7.26
N PHE A 18 1.64 -1.45 -6.40
CA PHE A 18 0.19 -1.55 -6.37
C PHE A 18 -0.38 -0.36 -5.61
N ILE A 19 -1.34 0.31 -6.21
CA ILE A 19 -2.03 1.45 -5.61
C ILE A 19 -3.38 0.99 -5.10
N LEU A 20 -3.57 1.15 -3.81
CA LEU A 20 -4.80 0.78 -3.10
C LEU A 20 -5.58 2.04 -2.77
N THR A 21 -6.84 2.06 -3.12
CA THR A 21 -7.70 3.19 -2.79
C THR A 21 -8.70 2.78 -1.72
N ILE A 22 -8.69 3.52 -0.62
CA ILE A 22 -9.64 3.34 0.49
C ILE A 22 -10.21 4.71 0.81
N ASP A 23 -11.51 4.86 0.60
CA ASP A 23 -12.19 6.14 0.68
C ASP A 23 -11.49 7.17 -0.24
N ARG A 24 -10.91 8.21 0.33
CA ARG A 24 -10.19 9.24 -0.42
C ARG A 24 -8.68 9.09 -0.35
N LEU A 25 -8.20 8.07 0.35
CA LEU A 25 -6.77 7.87 0.56
C LEU A 25 -6.25 6.84 -0.41
N GLN A 26 -5.04 7.06 -0.88
CA GLN A 26 -4.33 6.12 -1.74
C GLN A 26 -3.05 5.67 -1.08
N PHE A 27 -2.87 4.36 -1.09
CA PHE A 27 -1.70 3.71 -0.51
C PHE A 27 -0.93 2.98 -1.59
N ALA A 28 0.36 2.86 -1.40
CA ALA A 28 1.24 2.15 -2.33
C ALA A 28 1.96 1.01 -1.63
N ILE A 29 2.02 -0.13 -2.30
CA ILE A 29 2.78 -1.30 -1.86
C ILE A 29 3.71 -1.71 -2.99
N PRO A 30 5.02 -1.93 -2.72
CA PRO A 30 5.92 -2.41 -3.75
C PRO A 30 5.42 -3.73 -4.36
N MET A 31 5.39 -3.80 -5.68
CA MET A 31 4.95 -5.00 -6.38
C MET A 31 5.82 -6.22 -6.02
N GLY A 32 7.10 -6.00 -5.75
CA GLY A 32 8.04 -7.08 -5.45
C GLY A 32 7.73 -7.87 -4.18
N VAL A 33 6.93 -7.35 -3.26
CA VAL A 33 6.53 -8.07 -2.04
C VAL A 33 5.16 -8.74 -2.19
N VAL A 34 4.46 -8.50 -3.28
CA VAL A 34 3.14 -9.09 -3.54
C VAL A 34 3.33 -10.36 -4.36
N LEU A 35 2.95 -11.48 -3.78
CA LEU A 35 3.06 -12.78 -4.43
C LEU A 35 1.90 -13.04 -5.38
N ARG A 36 0.71 -12.58 -5.02
CA ARG A 36 -0.50 -12.83 -5.78
C ARG A 36 -1.62 -11.88 -5.38
N VAL A 37 -2.50 -11.60 -6.33
CA VAL A 37 -3.77 -10.89 -6.07
C VAL A 37 -4.90 -11.90 -6.21
N LEU A 38 -5.67 -12.08 -5.14
CA LEU A 38 -6.82 -12.97 -5.12
C LEU A 38 -8.10 -12.18 -5.37
N SER A 39 -8.96 -12.72 -6.22
CA SER A 39 -10.32 -12.20 -6.39
C SER A 39 -11.18 -12.52 -5.16
N PRO A 40 -12.31 -11.83 -4.97
CA PRO A 40 -13.17 -12.08 -3.81
C PRO A 40 -13.68 -13.52 -3.68
N SER A 41 -13.77 -14.25 -4.78
CA SER A 41 -14.28 -15.63 -4.80
C SER A 41 -13.22 -16.69 -4.52
N GLN A 42 -11.95 -16.30 -4.50
CA GLN A 42 -10.84 -17.23 -4.29
C GLN A 42 -10.57 -17.45 -2.81
N PRO A 43 -10.25 -18.69 -2.38
CA PRO A 43 -9.88 -18.93 -0.99
C PRO A 43 -8.56 -18.25 -0.65
N ILE A 44 -8.47 -17.75 0.57
CA ILE A 44 -7.26 -17.08 1.06
C ILE A 44 -6.30 -18.14 1.59
N GLU A 45 -5.52 -18.68 0.68
CA GLU A 45 -4.56 -19.74 0.95
C GLU A 45 -3.27 -19.49 0.19
N TRP A 46 -2.19 -19.97 0.74
CA TRP A 46 -0.90 -20.04 0.07
C TRP A 46 -0.30 -21.42 0.28
N ASN A 47 0.05 -22.09 -0.82
CA ASN A 47 0.53 -23.47 -0.78
C ASN A 47 -0.40 -24.41 0.02
N THR A 48 -1.69 -24.31 -0.21
CA THR A 48 -2.76 -25.10 0.43
C THR A 48 -2.93 -24.86 1.93
N GLN A 49 -2.26 -23.86 2.49
CA GLN A 49 -2.37 -23.49 3.90
C GLN A 49 -3.09 -22.17 4.05
N SER A 50 -3.96 -22.09 5.04
CA SER A 50 -4.58 -20.82 5.44
C SER A 50 -3.50 -19.87 5.96
N ILE A 51 -3.61 -18.60 5.59
CA ILE A 51 -2.67 -17.56 5.99
C ILE A 51 -3.37 -16.50 6.84
N PRO A 52 -2.66 -15.83 7.75
CA PRO A 52 -3.25 -14.72 8.47
C PRO A 52 -3.64 -13.60 7.53
N THR A 53 -4.72 -12.92 7.85
CA THR A 53 -5.25 -11.82 7.04
C THR A 53 -5.45 -10.58 7.88
N LEU A 54 -5.33 -9.44 7.24
CA LEU A 54 -5.56 -8.13 7.80
C LEU A 54 -6.44 -7.33 6.84
N ASP A 55 -7.50 -6.74 7.33
CA ASP A 55 -8.37 -5.89 6.51
C ASP A 55 -7.93 -4.43 6.68
N LEU A 56 -7.48 -3.82 5.60
CA LEU A 56 -6.98 -2.45 5.62
C LEU A 56 -8.07 -1.45 6.05
N ARG A 57 -9.33 -1.75 5.78
CA ARG A 57 -10.45 -0.90 6.21
C ARG A 57 -10.56 -0.79 7.73
N TYR A 58 -10.29 -1.87 8.45
CA TYR A 58 -10.29 -1.84 9.92
C TYR A 58 -9.19 -0.96 10.48
N LEU A 59 -8.02 -0.99 9.86
CA LEU A 59 -6.92 -0.13 10.25
C LEU A 59 -7.26 1.34 10.04
N MET A 60 -8.00 1.62 8.98
CA MET A 60 -8.44 2.98 8.68
C MET A 60 -9.55 3.44 9.61
N SER A 61 -10.43 2.56 10.04
CA SER A 61 -11.53 2.93 10.94
C SER A 61 -11.02 3.39 12.32
N ASP A 62 -9.94 2.83 12.81
CA ASP A 62 -9.31 3.28 14.05
C ASP A 62 -8.72 4.69 13.92
N ILE A 63 -8.33 5.09 12.73
CA ILE A 63 -7.77 6.42 12.46
C ILE A 63 -8.87 7.47 12.35
N THR A 64 -10.04 7.09 11.83
CA THR A 64 -11.16 8.01 11.57
C THR A 64 -12.17 8.08 12.71
N ASN A 65 -12.03 7.25 13.74
CA ASN A 65 -12.97 7.13 14.84
C ASN A 65 -12.94 8.28 15.86
N ASP A 66 -12.19 9.34 15.64
CA ASP A 66 -12.25 10.54 16.48
C ASP A 66 -13.52 11.37 16.26
N THR A 67 -14.31 11.06 15.27
CA THR A 67 -15.63 11.60 15.10
C THR A 67 -16.66 10.54 15.46
N GLN A 68 -17.45 10.80 16.49
CA GLN A 68 -18.49 9.91 17.01
C GLN A 68 -19.65 9.67 16.04
N ASP A 69 -19.64 10.22 14.87
CA ASP A 69 -20.52 9.77 13.83
C ASP A 69 -20.02 8.40 13.42
N SER A 70 -20.75 7.40 13.91
CA SER A 70 -20.57 6.06 13.42
C SER A 70 -20.44 6.17 11.93
N PRO A 71 -19.28 5.80 11.37
CA PRO A 71 -19.24 5.61 9.96
C PRO A 71 -20.35 4.65 9.67
N THR A 72 -21.26 5.04 8.87
CA THR A 72 -22.12 4.13 8.19
C THR A 72 -21.22 3.26 7.33
N TYR A 73 -20.39 2.48 7.96
CA TYR A 73 -19.95 1.27 7.39
C TYR A 73 -21.20 0.41 7.34
N SER A 74 -21.99 0.71 6.34
CA SER A 74 -22.79 -0.32 5.79
C SER A 74 -21.83 -1.47 5.57
N PRO A 75 -22.01 -2.61 6.19
CA PRO A 75 -21.33 -3.81 5.76
C PRO A 75 -21.93 -4.18 4.41
N VAL A 76 -21.75 -3.31 3.44
CA VAL A 76 -21.97 -3.66 2.07
C VAL A 76 -20.86 -4.63 1.80
N ILE A 77 -21.30 -5.82 1.79
CA ILE A 77 -20.63 -7.06 1.56
C ILE A 77 -20.02 -7.04 0.16
N HIS A 78 -19.14 -6.10 -0.09
CA HIS A 78 -18.19 -6.29 -1.15
C HIS A 78 -17.11 -7.18 -0.56
N GLN A 79 -17.15 -8.42 -0.99
CA GLN A 79 -16.07 -9.33 -0.68
C GLN A 79 -14.77 -8.67 -1.10
N PRO A 80 -13.79 -8.59 -0.22
CA PRO A 80 -12.55 -7.89 -0.52
C PRO A 80 -11.69 -8.68 -1.49
N TYR A 81 -10.89 -7.97 -2.26
CA TYR A 81 -9.70 -8.54 -2.88
C TYR A 81 -8.65 -8.80 -1.81
N THR A 82 -7.77 -9.73 -2.06
CA THR A 82 -6.69 -10.04 -1.12
C THR A 82 -5.35 -9.99 -1.84
N LEU A 83 -4.43 -9.18 -1.33
CA LEU A 83 -3.03 -9.23 -1.74
C LEU A 83 -2.31 -10.21 -0.84
N ILE A 84 -1.71 -11.23 -1.41
CA ILE A 84 -0.80 -12.10 -0.65
C ILE A 84 0.56 -11.44 -0.65
N ILE A 85 1.01 -11.08 0.55
CA ILE A 85 2.24 -10.32 0.76
C ILE A 85 3.23 -11.19 1.52
N ALA A 86 4.48 -11.14 1.11
CA ALA A 86 5.57 -11.78 1.83
C ALA A 86 6.82 -10.92 1.76
N SER A 87 7.07 -10.14 2.80
CA SER A 87 8.40 -9.57 3.04
C SER A 87 9.38 -10.67 3.42
N ASN A 88 8.91 -11.65 4.16
CA ASN A 88 9.61 -12.91 4.42
C ASN A 88 8.92 -14.02 3.64
N PRO A 89 9.62 -14.70 2.70
CA PRO A 89 9.01 -15.74 1.87
C PRO A 89 8.41 -16.92 2.66
N HIS A 90 8.82 -17.11 3.89
CA HIS A 90 8.33 -18.20 4.74
C HIS A 90 7.09 -17.81 5.55
N LYS A 91 6.73 -16.53 5.55
CA LYS A 91 5.62 -16.00 6.35
C LYS A 91 4.70 -15.13 5.51
N PRO A 92 4.02 -15.70 4.51
CA PRO A 92 3.05 -14.93 3.73
C PRO A 92 1.82 -14.59 4.56
N TRP A 93 1.18 -13.48 4.22
CA TRP A 93 -0.06 -13.05 4.83
C TRP A 93 -0.93 -12.32 3.81
N GLY A 94 -2.18 -12.16 4.10
CA GLY A 94 -3.14 -11.53 3.20
C GLY A 94 -3.56 -10.16 3.68
N LEU A 95 -3.45 -9.17 2.81
CA LEU A 95 -4.02 -7.84 3.02
C LEU A 95 -5.29 -7.71 2.22
N GLN A 96 -6.42 -7.55 2.92
CA GLN A 96 -7.72 -7.39 2.28
C GLN A 96 -7.98 -5.94 1.95
N ILE A 97 -8.41 -5.69 0.73
CA ILE A 97 -8.66 -4.37 0.18
C ILE A 97 -10.02 -4.33 -0.52
N PRO A 98 -10.73 -3.19 -0.50
CA PRO A 98 -12.09 -3.14 -1.01
C PRO A 98 -12.20 -3.19 -2.53
N THR A 99 -11.18 -2.77 -3.25
CA THR A 99 -11.20 -2.65 -4.71
C THR A 99 -9.96 -3.26 -5.33
N LEU A 100 -10.06 -3.61 -6.61
CA LEU A 100 -8.91 -4.10 -7.36
C LEU A 100 -7.80 -3.04 -7.40
N PRO A 101 -6.56 -3.38 -7.04
CA PRO A 101 -5.48 -2.40 -7.06
C PRO A 101 -5.06 -2.04 -8.49
N ASN A 102 -4.60 -0.81 -8.66
CA ASN A 102 -3.93 -0.37 -9.88
C ASN A 102 -2.43 -0.55 -9.76
N LEU A 103 -1.77 -0.69 -10.89
CA LEU A 103 -0.31 -0.80 -10.94
C LEU A 103 0.26 0.51 -11.50
N LEU A 104 1.19 1.12 -10.78
CA LEU A 104 1.92 2.31 -11.24
C LEU A 104 3.42 2.10 -11.13
N THR A 105 4.14 2.67 -12.09
CA THR A 105 5.59 2.78 -12.03
C THR A 105 5.94 4.17 -11.52
N LEU A 106 6.67 4.25 -10.43
CA LEU A 106 7.01 5.49 -9.75
C LEU A 106 8.51 5.66 -9.60
N PRO A 107 9.03 6.90 -9.69
CA PRO A 107 10.44 7.15 -9.45
C PRO A 107 10.75 6.99 -7.95
N THR A 108 11.74 6.18 -7.63
CA THR A 108 12.14 5.95 -6.24
C THR A 108 12.68 7.19 -5.56
N GLN A 109 13.23 8.13 -6.34
CA GLN A 109 13.72 9.41 -5.84
C GLN A 109 12.59 10.34 -5.35
N ALA A 110 11.36 10.11 -5.77
CA ALA A 110 10.21 10.88 -5.32
C ALA A 110 9.70 10.45 -3.94
N ILE A 111 10.20 9.34 -3.41
CA ILE A 111 9.79 8.83 -2.10
C ILE A 111 10.40 9.72 -1.02
N LYS A 112 9.54 10.24 -0.15
CA LYS A 112 9.93 11.12 0.96
C LYS A 112 9.53 10.51 2.29
N GLU A 113 10.32 10.76 3.31
CA GLU A 113 9.99 10.41 4.68
C GLU A 113 9.15 11.51 5.32
N PHE A 114 8.28 11.12 6.24
CA PHE A 114 7.55 12.11 7.03
C PHE A 114 8.52 12.84 7.96
N PRO A 115 8.41 14.17 8.07
CA PRO A 115 9.24 14.91 9.01
C PRO A 115 8.92 14.51 10.44
N ASN A 116 9.96 14.24 11.23
CA ASN A 116 9.86 13.79 12.61
C ASN A 116 9.15 14.78 13.55
N SER A 117 9.00 16.02 13.14
CA SER A 117 8.37 17.08 13.93
C SER A 117 6.86 17.12 13.80
N GLU A 118 6.30 16.47 12.80
CA GLU A 118 4.86 16.42 12.61
C GLU A 118 4.34 15.12 13.18
N THR A 119 3.91 15.21 14.42
CA THR A 119 3.12 14.16 15.03
C THR A 119 1.68 14.22 14.52
N ASP A 120 1.49 14.04 13.24
CA ASP A 120 0.20 13.60 12.80
C ASP A 120 0.10 12.11 13.15
N ARG A 121 -0.51 11.85 14.28
CA ARG A 121 -0.51 10.53 14.94
C ARG A 121 -1.29 9.47 14.17
N SER A 122 -2.01 9.85 13.15
CA SER A 122 -2.88 8.94 12.43
C SER A 122 -2.16 8.17 11.32
N MET A 123 -1.19 8.79 10.65
CA MET A 123 -0.52 8.17 9.50
C MET A 123 0.73 7.35 9.83
N PRO A 124 1.50 7.61 10.91
CA PRO A 124 2.72 6.86 11.18
C PRO A 124 2.52 5.36 11.41
N TYR A 125 1.32 4.94 11.75
CA TYR A 125 1.01 3.52 11.94
C TYR A 125 0.92 2.75 10.63
N LEU A 126 0.41 3.38 9.59
CA LEU A 126 0.19 2.73 8.32
C LEU A 126 1.26 3.07 7.30
N SER A 127 1.84 4.25 7.40
CA SER A 127 2.77 4.75 6.40
C SER A 127 3.93 5.49 7.05
N ASP A 128 5.12 5.16 6.63
CA ASP A 128 6.35 5.84 7.05
C ASP A 128 6.92 6.76 5.95
N ARG A 129 6.41 6.65 4.74
CA ARG A 129 6.89 7.40 3.58
C ARG A 129 5.74 7.74 2.66
N PHE A 130 5.95 8.70 1.79
CA PHE A 130 4.93 9.12 0.81
C PHE A 130 5.55 9.58 -0.49
N ILE A 131 4.73 9.61 -1.53
CA ILE A 131 5.07 10.19 -2.83
C ILE A 131 3.97 11.18 -3.20
N THR A 132 4.38 12.36 -3.65
CA THR A 132 3.46 13.35 -4.19
C THR A 132 3.54 13.34 -5.72
N LEU A 133 2.41 13.13 -6.37
CA LEU A 133 2.27 13.18 -7.81
C LEU A 133 1.51 14.44 -8.20
N SER A 134 2.06 15.18 -9.13
CA SER A 134 1.40 16.35 -9.71
C SER A 134 1.01 16.05 -11.15
N THR A 135 -0.29 16.06 -11.42
CA THR A 135 -0.83 15.95 -12.78
C THR A 135 -1.64 17.22 -13.06
N GLY A 136 -1.05 18.14 -13.83
CA GLY A 136 -1.68 19.44 -14.09
C GLY A 136 -1.88 20.24 -12.79
N GLU A 137 -3.13 20.62 -12.49
CA GLU A 137 -3.47 21.36 -11.28
C GLU A 137 -3.72 20.47 -10.06
N LEU A 138 -3.78 19.16 -10.24
CA LEU A 138 -4.09 18.22 -9.19
C LEU A 138 -2.81 17.64 -8.60
N THR A 139 -2.73 17.70 -7.28
CA THR A 139 -1.67 17.05 -6.51
C THR A 139 -2.28 15.89 -5.74
N GLN A 140 -1.66 14.73 -5.90
CA GLN A 140 -2.10 13.50 -5.28
C GLN A 140 -0.98 12.96 -4.39
N THR A 141 -1.32 12.55 -3.19
CA THR A 141 -0.37 11.93 -2.28
C THR A 141 -0.64 10.43 -2.19
N LEU A 142 0.41 9.65 -2.41
CA LEU A 142 0.41 8.22 -2.22
C LEU A 142 1.19 7.89 -0.95
N PHE A 143 0.56 7.20 -0.02
CA PHE A 143 1.19 6.79 1.23
C PHE A 143 1.76 5.38 1.07
N LEU A 144 3.07 5.22 1.28
CA LEU A 144 3.68 3.90 1.24
C LEU A 144 3.36 3.17 2.54
N ILE A 145 2.79 1.99 2.42
CA ILE A 145 2.43 1.20 3.60
C ILE A 145 3.68 0.71 4.31
N ASN A 146 3.70 0.89 5.62
CA ASN A 146 4.74 0.35 6.47
C ASN A 146 4.46 -1.13 6.75
N LEU A 147 4.98 -1.99 5.89
CA LEU A 147 4.74 -3.43 5.97
C LEU A 147 5.30 -4.05 7.25
N SER A 148 6.45 -3.59 7.70
CA SER A 148 7.05 -4.10 8.94
C SER A 148 6.15 -3.87 10.15
N HIS A 149 5.51 -2.71 10.20
CA HIS A 149 4.58 -2.40 11.27
C HIS A 149 3.33 -3.27 11.21
N LEU A 150 2.77 -3.45 10.02
CA LEU A 150 1.60 -4.32 9.85
C LEU A 150 1.91 -5.77 10.18
N GLU A 151 3.06 -6.26 9.77
CA GLU A 151 3.49 -7.63 10.07
C GLU A 151 3.69 -7.84 11.56
N ALA A 152 4.23 -6.87 12.26
CA ALA A 152 4.34 -6.90 13.72
C ALA A 152 2.96 -6.97 14.38
N SER A 153 1.98 -6.25 13.86
CA SER A 153 0.62 -6.22 14.43
C SER A 153 -0.12 -7.55 14.32
N ILE A 154 0.23 -8.37 13.35
CA ILE A 154 -0.35 -9.72 13.17
C ILE A 154 0.56 -10.84 13.65
N GLY A 155 1.60 -10.50 14.38
CA GLY A 155 2.48 -11.48 15.01
C GLY A 155 3.49 -12.16 14.09
N LEU A 156 3.82 -11.56 12.94
CA LEU A 156 4.76 -12.12 11.98
C LEU A 156 6.19 -11.56 12.12
N ALA A 157 6.37 -10.57 12.95
CA ALA A 157 7.70 -10.00 13.17
C ALA A 157 8.50 -10.84 14.16
#